data_b372d4a042068c312a1fb28e94c06b19
#
_entry.id   b372d4a042068c312a1fb28e94c06b19
#
_cell.length_a   1.000
_cell.length_b   1.000
_cell.length_c   1.000
_cell.angle_alpha   90.00
_cell.angle_beta   90.00
_cell.angle_gamma   90.00
#
_symmetry.space_group_name_H-M   'P 1'
#
loop_
_entity.id
_entity.type
_entity.pdbx_description
1 polymer ?
#
loop_
_entity_poly.entity_id
_entity_poly.type
_entity_poly.pdbx_seq_one_letter_code
_entity_poly.pdbx_strand_id
1 'polypeptide(L)'
;MYIRRAYKLPTIKLEPFSGDIEAWPRFWEQFQSSVDINPSVSQINKHVFLRGYLDGEPKHLVGGMAVTAENYEETKRILHAKYGEKNRIIQAHLDYLEDLKPIRSATPDLMNTTYVECNRRLQALRALGENIDNYGRILAPKILWAFPADICRRWIIHAKREQLSEGDITKLMAFLNEEVEGAIVTRKIRGDVTGLDPPIPTTAAFHVHTKSPKPPTLKSKGRQETFCVFCDNRGHWAQDCREVTDVKDRMEKLKLTSRFIYTWLTMHHL
;
A
#
# COMPACT_ATOMS: atom_id res chain seq x y z
N MET A 1 -24.13 6.62 52.85
CA MET A 1 -22.85 5.93 52.69
C MET A 1 -22.83 5.33 51.29
N TYR A 2 -22.25 6.04 50.30
CA TYR A 2 -22.19 5.57 48.91
C TYR A 2 -21.00 4.64 48.76
N ILE A 3 -21.22 3.37 48.53
CA ILE A 3 -20.19 2.39 48.20
C ILE A 3 -19.76 2.67 46.77
N ARG A 4 -18.57 3.32 46.58
CA ARG A 4 -17.92 3.43 45.28
C ARG A 4 -17.55 2.01 44.84
N ARG A 5 -18.29 1.45 43.88
CA ARG A 5 -17.89 0.23 43.18
C ARG A 5 -16.59 0.58 42.45
N ALA A 6 -15.47 0.03 42.91
CA ALA A 6 -14.22 0.10 42.19
C ALA A 6 -14.37 -0.71 40.90
N TYR A 7 -14.52 -0.03 39.79
CA TYR A 7 -14.44 -0.67 38.47
C TYR A 7 -13.01 -1.14 38.28
N LYS A 8 -12.80 -2.45 38.15
CA LYS A 8 -11.52 -3.03 37.83
C LYS A 8 -11.28 -2.77 36.32
N LEU A 9 -10.52 -1.73 36.02
CA LEU A 9 -10.14 -1.43 34.64
C LEU A 9 -9.29 -2.59 34.09
N PRO A 10 -9.44 -2.93 32.80
CA PRO A 10 -8.59 -3.94 32.17
C PRO A 10 -7.13 -3.48 32.28
N THR A 11 -6.23 -4.43 32.54
CA THR A 11 -4.79 -4.16 32.58
C THR A 11 -4.32 -3.76 31.19
N ILE A 12 -3.95 -2.50 31.01
CA ILE A 12 -3.39 -2.00 29.76
C ILE A 12 -2.01 -2.65 29.62
N LYS A 13 -1.84 -3.50 28.60
CA LYS A 13 -0.53 -4.04 28.26
C LYS A 13 0.20 -3.00 27.39
N LEU A 14 1.31 -2.50 27.89
CA LEU A 14 2.20 -1.64 27.13
C LEU A 14 2.92 -2.49 26.07
N GLU A 15 2.84 -2.07 24.81
CA GLU A 15 3.55 -2.71 23.72
C GLU A 15 5.02 -2.32 23.73
N PRO A 16 5.97 -3.25 23.48
CA PRO A 16 7.38 -2.93 23.38
C PRO A 16 7.67 -1.94 22.26
N PHE A 17 8.59 -1.01 22.52
CA PHE A 17 9.04 -0.04 21.52
C PHE A 17 10.27 -0.57 20.77
N SER A 18 10.14 -0.71 19.46
CA SER A 18 11.16 -1.29 18.58
C SER A 18 11.96 -0.25 17.77
N GLY A 19 11.69 1.05 17.95
CA GLY A 19 12.45 2.13 17.31
C GLY A 19 11.72 2.88 16.19
N ASP A 20 10.45 2.56 15.94
CA ASP A 20 9.62 3.36 15.04
C ASP A 20 9.35 4.75 15.65
N ILE A 21 9.93 5.77 15.03
CA ILE A 21 9.84 7.16 15.53
C ILE A 21 8.39 7.65 15.62
N GLU A 22 7.50 7.17 14.75
CA GLU A 22 6.09 7.54 14.76
C GLU A 22 5.31 6.90 15.90
N ALA A 23 5.77 5.74 16.38
CA ALA A 23 5.18 5.05 17.52
C ALA A 23 5.65 5.62 18.86
N TRP A 24 6.72 6.44 18.87
CA TRP A 24 7.31 6.98 20.09
C TRP A 24 6.35 7.78 20.96
N PRO A 25 5.54 8.75 20.43
CA PRO A 25 4.65 9.53 21.28
C PRO A 25 3.65 8.65 22.04
N ARG A 26 3.04 7.68 21.34
CA ARG A 26 2.09 6.75 21.95
C ARG A 26 2.75 5.86 23.00
N PHE A 27 3.93 5.31 22.69
CA PHE A 27 4.69 4.50 23.64
C PHE A 27 5.04 5.29 24.90
N TRP A 28 5.59 6.49 24.68
CA TRP A 28 6.05 7.31 25.81
C TRP A 28 4.90 7.77 26.70
N GLU A 29 3.80 8.25 26.16
CA GLU A 29 2.62 8.62 26.93
C GLU A 29 2.08 7.46 27.79
N GLN A 30 1.99 6.29 27.21
CA GLN A 30 1.54 5.09 27.92
C GLN A 30 2.52 4.68 29.01
N PHE A 31 3.83 4.68 28.74
CA PHE A 31 4.86 4.39 29.72
C PHE A 31 4.88 5.43 30.83
N GLN A 32 4.84 6.70 30.49
CA GLN A 32 4.81 7.81 31.43
C GLN A 32 3.63 7.73 32.38
N SER A 33 2.42 7.56 31.86
CA SER A 33 1.21 7.48 32.68
C SER A 33 1.16 6.24 33.59
N SER A 34 1.70 5.12 33.12
CA SER A 34 1.60 3.84 33.82
C SER A 34 2.74 3.60 34.80
N VAL A 35 3.96 4.09 34.49
CA VAL A 35 5.19 3.75 35.22
C VAL A 35 5.95 4.98 35.69
N ASP A 36 6.27 5.95 34.80
CA ASP A 36 7.22 7.02 35.09
C ASP A 36 6.71 7.99 36.20
N ILE A 37 5.45 8.42 36.13
CA ILE A 37 4.83 9.29 37.11
C ILE A 37 4.30 8.57 38.34
N ASN A 38 4.33 7.23 38.37
CA ASN A 38 3.80 6.47 39.49
C ASN A 38 4.73 6.57 40.72
N PRO A 39 4.27 7.20 41.85
CA PRO A 39 5.10 7.39 43.04
C PRO A 39 5.38 6.08 43.78
N SER A 40 4.57 5.03 43.53
CA SER A 40 4.75 3.72 44.20
C SER A 40 5.87 2.88 43.54
N VAL A 41 6.40 3.30 42.38
CA VAL A 41 7.49 2.63 41.68
C VAL A 41 8.81 3.32 41.95
N SER A 42 9.78 2.59 42.49
CA SER A 42 11.12 3.15 42.73
C SER A 42 11.86 3.46 41.42
N GLN A 43 12.79 4.42 41.43
CA GLN A 43 13.55 4.84 40.25
C GLN A 43 14.24 3.66 39.54
N ILE A 44 14.84 2.76 40.30
CA ILE A 44 15.48 1.57 39.76
C ILE A 44 14.46 0.65 39.05
N ASN A 45 13.28 0.47 39.65
CA ASN A 45 12.23 -0.34 39.04
C ASN A 45 11.66 0.31 37.76
N LYS A 46 11.54 1.66 37.74
CA LYS A 46 11.18 2.41 36.54
C LYS A 46 12.19 2.14 35.42
N HIS A 47 13.49 2.13 35.75
CA HIS A 47 14.53 1.81 34.77
C HIS A 47 14.44 0.35 34.27
N VAL A 48 14.20 -0.61 35.17
CA VAL A 48 13.98 -2.02 34.82
C VAL A 48 12.80 -2.16 33.85
N PHE A 49 11.66 -1.52 34.18
CA PHE A 49 10.48 -1.54 33.32
C PHE A 49 10.74 -0.88 31.97
N LEU A 50 11.35 0.32 31.94
CA LEU A 50 11.67 1.00 30.69
C LEU A 50 12.49 0.08 29.77
N ARG A 51 13.56 -0.49 30.27
CA ARG A 51 14.41 -1.41 29.50
C ARG A 51 13.67 -2.68 29.07
N GLY A 52 12.75 -3.16 29.90
CA GLY A 52 11.92 -4.32 29.59
C GLY A 52 10.94 -4.09 28.44
N TYR A 53 10.52 -2.84 28.23
CA TYR A 53 9.64 -2.45 27.14
C TYR A 53 10.36 -1.91 25.89
N LEU A 54 11.71 -1.96 25.87
CA LEU A 54 12.48 -1.66 24.66
C LEU A 54 12.86 -2.94 23.94
N ASP A 55 12.81 -2.90 22.62
CA ASP A 55 13.28 -3.96 21.73
C ASP A 55 14.12 -3.40 20.58
N GLY A 56 14.82 -4.24 19.83
CA GLY A 56 15.62 -3.85 18.69
C GLY A 56 16.63 -2.75 18.96
N GLU A 57 16.66 -1.72 18.10
CA GLU A 57 17.61 -0.61 18.16
C GLU A 57 17.57 0.19 19.48
N PRO A 58 16.41 0.59 20.02
CA PRO A 58 16.33 1.31 21.30
C PRO A 58 16.96 0.55 22.46
N LYS A 59 16.76 -0.76 22.50
CA LYS A 59 17.34 -1.64 23.50
C LYS A 59 18.87 -1.68 23.42
N HIS A 60 19.41 -1.76 22.22
CA HIS A 60 20.85 -1.74 21.98
C HIS A 60 21.45 -0.36 22.33
N LEU A 61 20.75 0.72 21.98
CA LEU A 61 21.21 2.10 22.25
C LEU A 61 21.53 2.35 23.72
N VAL A 62 20.69 1.82 24.62
CA VAL A 62 20.86 1.97 26.06
C VAL A 62 21.45 0.71 26.72
N GLY A 63 21.84 -0.29 25.93
CA GLY A 63 22.28 -1.61 26.40
C GLY A 63 23.53 -1.59 27.28
N GLY A 64 24.47 -0.67 27.01
CA GLY A 64 25.71 -0.53 27.77
C GLY A 64 25.58 0.14 29.13
N MET A 65 24.41 0.72 29.44
CA MET A 65 24.22 1.43 30.72
C MET A 65 23.80 0.46 31.82
N ALA A 66 24.40 0.58 33.00
CA ALA A 66 23.95 -0.18 34.16
C ALA A 66 22.54 0.24 34.60
N VAL A 67 21.73 -0.71 35.06
CA VAL A 67 20.37 -0.46 35.53
C VAL A 67 20.44 0.04 36.98
N THR A 68 20.59 1.35 37.12
CA THR A 68 20.64 2.03 38.43
C THR A 68 19.63 3.16 38.45
N ALA A 69 19.33 3.69 39.62
CA ALA A 69 18.46 4.85 39.79
C ALA A 69 19.02 6.10 39.09
N GLU A 70 20.33 6.29 39.17
CA GLU A 70 21.04 7.45 38.60
C GLU A 70 21.01 7.44 37.08
N ASN A 71 21.16 6.27 36.45
CA ASN A 71 21.15 6.10 35.00
C ASN A 71 19.75 6.15 34.40
N TYR A 72 18.68 6.15 35.18
CA TYR A 72 17.30 6.19 34.66
C TYR A 72 17.04 7.49 33.89
N GLU A 73 17.39 8.64 34.45
CA GLU A 73 17.18 9.94 33.79
C GLU A 73 18.02 10.05 32.50
N GLU A 74 19.25 9.56 32.52
CA GLU A 74 20.12 9.57 31.36
C GLU A 74 19.58 8.65 30.27
N THR A 75 19.05 7.46 30.61
CA THR A 75 18.37 6.56 29.67
C THR A 75 17.19 7.24 29.00
N LYS A 76 16.35 7.95 29.77
CA LYS A 76 15.23 8.73 29.21
C LYS A 76 15.74 9.81 28.28
N ARG A 77 16.75 10.57 28.69
CA ARG A 77 17.32 11.66 27.88
C ARG A 77 17.81 11.17 26.52
N ILE A 78 18.52 10.03 26.49
CA ILE A 78 19.04 9.44 25.26
C ILE A 78 17.90 9.01 24.33
N LEU A 79 16.87 8.36 24.89
CA LEU A 79 15.73 7.91 24.09
C LEU A 79 14.91 9.09 23.54
N HIS A 80 14.68 10.12 24.38
CA HIS A 80 13.99 11.33 23.92
C HIS A 80 14.78 12.10 22.86
N ALA A 81 16.10 12.22 23.03
CA ALA A 81 16.94 12.87 22.02
C ALA A 81 16.90 12.15 20.67
N LYS A 82 16.78 10.83 20.68
CA LYS A 82 16.75 10.06 19.43
C LYS A 82 15.36 9.93 18.79
N TYR A 83 14.33 9.69 19.59
CA TYR A 83 13.00 9.36 19.11
C TYR A 83 11.93 10.41 19.44
N GLY A 84 12.17 11.29 20.41
CA GLY A 84 11.19 12.24 20.93
C GLY A 84 11.22 13.62 20.27
N GLU A 85 12.07 13.85 19.29
CA GLU A 85 12.15 15.14 18.61
C GLU A 85 10.95 15.36 17.70
N LYS A 86 10.11 16.34 18.02
CA LYS A 86 8.86 16.62 17.33
C LYS A 86 9.04 16.82 15.82
N ASN A 87 10.07 17.59 15.42
CA ASN A 87 10.29 17.87 13.99
C ASN A 87 10.65 16.61 13.21
N ARG A 88 11.38 15.67 13.80
CA ARG A 88 11.70 14.39 13.17
C ARG A 88 10.47 13.51 13.02
N ILE A 89 9.56 13.52 13.99
CA ILE A 89 8.28 12.78 13.91
C ILE A 89 7.40 13.39 12.81
N ILE A 90 7.30 14.72 12.75
CA ILE A 90 6.58 15.44 11.68
C ILE A 90 7.17 15.05 10.33
N GLN A 91 8.50 15.13 10.18
CA GLN A 91 9.17 14.81 8.93
C GLN A 91 8.90 13.36 8.49
N ALA A 92 8.93 12.39 9.41
CA ALA A 92 8.63 11.00 9.09
C ALA A 92 7.21 10.81 8.50
N HIS A 93 6.21 11.53 9.06
CA HIS A 93 4.86 11.51 8.50
C HIS A 93 4.78 12.17 7.11
N LEU A 94 5.49 13.28 6.90
CA LEU A 94 5.53 13.98 5.60
C LEU A 94 6.24 13.11 4.55
N ASP A 95 7.41 12.57 4.87
CA ASP A 95 8.19 11.70 3.96
C ASP A 95 7.35 10.51 3.49
N TYR A 96 6.60 9.88 4.38
CA TYR A 96 5.69 8.80 3.99
C TYR A 96 4.64 9.25 2.97
N LEU A 97 4.00 10.41 3.21
CA LEU A 97 2.96 10.93 2.30
C LEU A 97 3.54 11.38 0.96
N GLU A 98 4.78 11.88 0.93
CA GLU A 98 5.47 12.25 -0.30
C GLU A 98 5.94 11.03 -1.10
N ASP A 99 6.31 9.95 -0.41
CA ASP A 99 6.82 8.71 -1.00
C ASP A 99 5.73 7.68 -1.34
N LEU A 100 4.45 8.04 -1.22
CA LEU A 100 3.34 7.16 -1.58
C LEU A 100 3.54 6.57 -2.98
N LYS A 101 3.26 5.28 -3.09
CA LYS A 101 3.34 4.58 -4.39
C LYS A 101 1.93 4.29 -4.91
N PRO A 102 1.73 4.33 -6.23
CA PRO A 102 0.44 3.97 -6.83
C PRO A 102 0.06 2.54 -6.47
N ILE A 103 -1.19 2.35 -6.07
CA ILE A 103 -1.73 1.01 -5.87
C ILE A 103 -1.80 0.29 -7.22
N ARG A 104 -1.18 -0.92 -7.27
CA ARG A 104 -1.08 -1.69 -8.53
C ARG A 104 -2.41 -2.28 -8.99
N SER A 105 -3.30 -2.53 -8.06
CA SER A 105 -4.63 -3.10 -8.32
C SER A 105 -5.68 -2.25 -7.63
N ALA A 106 -6.70 -1.83 -8.38
CA ALA A 106 -7.82 -1.02 -7.89
C ALA A 106 -8.81 -1.85 -7.03
N THR A 107 -8.30 -2.68 -6.12
CA THR A 107 -9.16 -3.43 -5.21
C THR A 107 -9.65 -2.52 -4.07
N PRO A 108 -10.92 -2.66 -3.63
CA PRO A 108 -11.46 -1.87 -2.53
C PRO A 108 -10.63 -1.96 -1.24
N ASP A 109 -10.02 -3.13 -0.97
CA ASP A 109 -9.19 -3.32 0.23
C ASP A 109 -7.90 -2.51 0.18
N LEU A 110 -7.19 -2.51 -0.96
CA LEU A 110 -5.98 -1.71 -1.14
C LEU A 110 -6.28 -0.21 -1.12
N MET A 111 -7.39 0.22 -1.74
CA MET A 111 -7.83 1.61 -1.68
C MET A 111 -8.15 2.02 -0.26
N ASN A 112 -8.87 1.18 0.49
CA ASN A 112 -9.19 1.44 1.90
C ASN A 112 -7.93 1.51 2.76
N THR A 113 -7.00 0.57 2.61
CA THR A 113 -5.74 0.56 3.36
C THR A 113 -4.93 1.84 3.09
N THR A 114 -4.82 2.24 1.83
CA THR A 114 -4.12 3.48 1.44
C THR A 114 -4.82 4.72 2.01
N TYR A 115 -6.15 4.79 1.93
CA TYR A 115 -6.93 5.88 2.50
C TYR A 115 -6.74 5.99 4.01
N VAL A 116 -6.91 4.87 4.74
CA VAL A 116 -6.76 4.83 6.20
C VAL A 116 -5.37 5.28 6.61
N GLU A 117 -4.33 4.83 5.91
CA GLU A 117 -2.95 5.20 6.22
C GLU A 117 -2.68 6.68 5.96
N CYS A 118 -3.14 7.24 4.84
CA CYS A 118 -3.04 8.68 4.57
C CYS A 118 -3.77 9.49 5.66
N ASN A 119 -5.00 9.10 5.99
CA ASN A 119 -5.79 9.78 7.00
C ASN A 119 -5.14 9.73 8.39
N ARG A 120 -4.60 8.57 8.78
CA ARG A 120 -3.85 8.39 10.04
C ARG A 120 -2.66 9.35 10.12
N ARG A 121 -1.90 9.49 9.05
CA ARG A 121 -0.73 10.39 8.97
C ARG A 121 -1.13 11.86 9.06
N LEU A 122 -2.16 12.26 8.33
CA LEU A 122 -2.67 13.64 8.38
C LEU A 122 -3.24 13.98 9.78
N GLN A 123 -3.90 13.04 10.43
CA GLN A 123 -4.38 13.24 11.81
C GLN A 123 -3.22 13.33 12.80
N ALA A 124 -2.16 12.53 12.64
CA ALA A 124 -0.97 12.61 13.48
C ALA A 124 -0.28 14.00 13.34
N LEU A 125 -0.14 14.51 12.11
CA LEU A 125 0.40 15.86 11.87
C LEU A 125 -0.45 16.94 12.56
N ARG A 126 -1.78 16.86 12.48
CA ARG A 126 -2.69 17.78 13.20
C ARG A 126 -2.50 17.69 14.72
N ALA A 127 -2.41 16.48 15.27
CA ALA A 127 -2.19 16.26 16.69
C ALA A 127 -0.82 16.82 17.16
N LEU A 128 0.18 16.81 16.29
CA LEU A 128 1.46 17.44 16.50
C LEU A 128 1.41 18.98 16.34
N GLY A 129 0.25 19.56 16.04
CA GLY A 129 0.06 21.01 15.89
C GLY A 129 0.40 21.57 14.53
N GLU A 130 0.60 20.70 13.52
CA GLU A 130 0.82 21.15 12.14
C GLU A 130 -0.49 21.58 11.47
N ASN A 131 -0.42 22.68 10.75
CA ASN A 131 -1.50 23.08 9.85
C ASN A 131 -1.31 22.38 8.50
N ILE A 132 -2.06 21.29 8.28
CA ILE A 132 -1.93 20.47 7.08
C ILE A 132 -2.31 21.22 5.78
N ASP A 133 -3.08 22.31 5.85
CA ASP A 133 -3.43 23.09 4.68
C ASP A 133 -2.22 23.77 4.06
N ASN A 134 -1.18 24.06 4.88
CA ASN A 134 0.10 24.60 4.38
C ASN A 134 0.82 23.63 3.45
N TYR A 135 0.61 22.33 3.62
CA TYR A 135 1.20 21.27 2.80
C TYR A 135 0.30 20.83 1.65
N GLY A 136 -0.90 21.39 1.55
CA GLY A 136 -1.94 20.92 0.66
C GLY A 136 -1.54 20.86 -0.80
N ARG A 137 -0.86 21.87 -1.31
CA ARG A 137 -0.40 21.92 -2.71
C ARG A 137 0.64 20.86 -3.05
N ILE A 138 1.38 20.37 -2.05
CA ILE A 138 2.41 19.34 -2.23
C ILE A 138 1.80 17.97 -2.03
N LEU A 139 1.07 17.76 -0.94
CA LEU A 139 0.59 16.46 -0.52
C LEU A 139 -0.67 15.99 -1.29
N ALA A 140 -1.59 16.91 -1.62
CA ALA A 140 -2.83 16.51 -2.29
C ALA A 140 -2.58 15.82 -3.65
N PRO A 141 -1.69 16.31 -4.53
CA PRO A 141 -1.35 15.61 -5.76
C PRO A 141 -0.68 14.24 -5.51
N LYS A 142 0.16 14.12 -4.46
CA LYS A 142 0.84 12.87 -4.11
C LYS A 142 -0.15 11.82 -3.60
N ILE A 143 -1.02 12.21 -2.69
CA ILE A 143 -2.09 11.34 -2.18
C ILE A 143 -2.99 10.89 -3.34
N LEU A 144 -3.44 11.82 -4.16
CA LEU A 144 -4.32 11.51 -5.30
C LEU A 144 -3.65 10.56 -6.29
N TRP A 145 -2.36 10.75 -6.58
CA TRP A 145 -1.60 9.91 -7.49
C TRP A 145 -1.45 8.45 -7.00
N ALA A 146 -1.54 8.21 -5.69
CA ALA A 146 -1.53 6.86 -5.13
C ALA A 146 -2.79 6.07 -5.51
N PHE A 147 -3.91 6.72 -5.85
CA PHE A 147 -5.18 6.08 -6.21
C PHE A 147 -5.29 5.84 -7.73
N PRO A 148 -6.24 4.97 -8.17
CA PRO A 148 -6.47 4.68 -9.59
C PRO A 148 -6.80 5.93 -10.41
N ALA A 149 -6.41 5.93 -11.68
CA ALA A 149 -6.58 7.07 -12.58
C ALA A 149 -8.04 7.53 -12.77
N ASP A 150 -9.00 6.62 -12.66
CA ASP A 150 -10.43 6.95 -12.74
C ASP A 150 -10.89 7.75 -11.51
N ILE A 151 -10.38 7.48 -10.32
CA ILE A 151 -10.61 8.26 -9.10
C ILE A 151 -9.97 9.65 -9.25
N CYS A 152 -8.73 9.72 -9.76
CA CYS A 152 -8.07 10.99 -10.04
C CYS A 152 -8.91 11.86 -10.98
N ARG A 153 -9.42 11.28 -12.06
CA ARG A 153 -10.27 11.99 -13.02
C ARG A 153 -11.58 12.48 -12.37
N ARG A 154 -12.23 11.64 -11.55
CA ARG A 154 -13.46 12.02 -10.84
C ARG A 154 -13.21 13.15 -9.84
N TRP A 155 -12.10 13.13 -9.11
CA TRP A 155 -11.71 14.22 -8.24
C TRP A 155 -11.55 15.54 -8.99
N ILE A 156 -10.82 15.56 -10.12
CA ILE A 156 -10.60 16.77 -10.92
C ILE A 156 -11.95 17.37 -11.37
N ILE A 157 -12.90 16.53 -11.80
CA ILE A 157 -14.23 16.98 -12.20
C ILE A 157 -15.01 17.53 -11.01
N HIS A 158 -14.97 16.81 -9.87
CA HIS A 158 -15.63 17.21 -8.62
C HIS A 158 -15.07 18.55 -8.12
N ALA A 159 -13.76 18.67 -7.98
CA ALA A 159 -13.09 19.89 -7.51
C ALA A 159 -13.41 21.11 -8.41
N LYS A 160 -13.45 20.91 -9.73
CA LYS A 160 -13.82 21.98 -10.67
C LYS A 160 -15.29 22.39 -10.52
N ARG A 161 -16.20 21.44 -10.31
CA ARG A 161 -17.63 21.70 -10.11
C ARG A 161 -17.89 22.49 -8.83
N GLU A 162 -17.22 22.07 -7.75
CA GLU A 162 -17.36 22.67 -6.41
C GLU A 162 -16.46 23.92 -6.22
N GLN A 163 -15.71 24.32 -7.24
CA GLN A 163 -14.76 25.46 -7.20
C GLN A 163 -13.77 25.38 -6.02
N LEU A 164 -13.29 24.16 -5.72
CA LEU A 164 -12.35 23.92 -4.64
C LEU A 164 -10.98 24.50 -4.98
N SER A 165 -10.27 24.96 -3.95
CA SER A 165 -8.89 25.42 -4.11
C SER A 165 -7.94 24.25 -4.40
N GLU A 166 -6.90 24.52 -5.21
CA GLU A 166 -5.83 23.56 -5.39
C GLU A 166 -5.16 23.24 -4.05
N GLY A 167 -5.08 21.96 -3.72
CA GLY A 167 -4.47 21.50 -2.48
C GLY A 167 -5.40 21.46 -1.27
N ASP A 168 -6.72 21.53 -1.44
CA ASP A 168 -7.67 21.29 -0.34
C ASP A 168 -7.65 19.81 0.07
N ILE A 169 -6.71 19.48 0.97
CA ILE A 169 -6.53 18.11 1.49
C ILE A 169 -7.78 17.62 2.21
N THR A 170 -8.46 18.49 2.94
CA THR A 170 -9.63 18.09 3.74
C THR A 170 -10.75 17.63 2.83
N LYS A 171 -11.04 18.38 1.76
CA LYS A 171 -12.04 18.00 0.76
C LYS A 171 -11.61 16.79 -0.06
N LEU A 172 -10.31 16.70 -0.41
CA LEU A 172 -9.77 15.52 -1.09
C LEU A 172 -9.98 14.25 -0.26
N MET A 173 -9.66 14.29 1.04
CA MET A 173 -9.81 13.12 1.90
C MET A 173 -11.29 12.74 2.12
N ALA A 174 -12.20 13.71 2.19
CA ALA A 174 -13.63 13.43 2.24
C ALA A 174 -14.11 12.72 0.96
N PHE A 175 -13.73 13.25 -0.21
CA PHE A 175 -14.02 12.63 -1.50
C PHE A 175 -13.46 11.20 -1.61
N LEU A 176 -12.20 10.99 -1.22
CA LEU A 176 -11.57 9.66 -1.26
C LEU A 176 -12.27 8.68 -0.34
N ASN A 177 -12.79 9.12 0.81
CA ASN A 177 -13.60 8.29 1.70
C ASN A 177 -14.86 7.78 0.99
N GLU A 178 -15.61 8.69 0.36
CA GLU A 178 -16.83 8.35 -0.37
C GLU A 178 -16.56 7.34 -1.50
N GLU A 179 -15.45 7.53 -2.24
CA GLU A 179 -15.04 6.63 -3.32
C GLU A 179 -14.67 5.23 -2.81
N VAL A 180 -13.94 5.16 -1.70
CA VAL A 180 -13.53 3.90 -1.08
C VAL A 180 -14.74 3.16 -0.52
N GLU A 181 -15.62 3.85 0.23
CA GLU A 181 -16.85 3.27 0.75
C GLU A 181 -17.76 2.78 -0.38
N GLY A 182 -17.93 3.59 -1.44
CA GLY A 182 -18.68 3.21 -2.63
C GLY A 182 -18.14 1.95 -3.30
N ALA A 183 -16.82 1.82 -3.40
CA ALA A 183 -16.17 0.63 -3.96
C ALA A 183 -16.39 -0.61 -3.08
N ILE A 184 -16.31 -0.47 -1.74
CA ILE A 184 -16.57 -1.56 -0.79
C ILE A 184 -18.02 -2.03 -0.90
N VAL A 185 -18.98 -1.09 -0.91
CA VAL A 185 -20.41 -1.41 -1.03
C VAL A 185 -20.72 -2.07 -2.38
N THR A 186 -20.14 -1.55 -3.47
CA THR A 186 -20.30 -2.14 -4.80
C THR A 186 -19.81 -3.58 -4.85
N ARG A 187 -18.66 -3.89 -4.22
CA ARG A 187 -18.16 -5.26 -4.11
C ARG A 187 -19.13 -6.16 -3.33
N LYS A 188 -19.68 -5.67 -2.22
CA LYS A 188 -20.67 -6.43 -1.43
C LYS A 188 -21.94 -6.75 -2.23
N ILE A 189 -22.39 -5.83 -3.07
CA ILE A 189 -23.60 -6.01 -3.89
C ILE A 189 -23.36 -6.97 -5.06
N ARG A 190 -22.21 -6.83 -5.73
CA ARG A 190 -21.87 -7.63 -6.92
C ARG A 190 -21.24 -8.98 -6.59
N GLY A 191 -20.81 -9.22 -5.37
CA GLY A 191 -19.94 -10.33 -5.00
C GLY A 191 -18.48 -10.08 -5.43
N ASP A 192 -17.57 -10.90 -4.93
CA ASP A 192 -16.17 -10.87 -5.42
C ASP A 192 -16.13 -11.39 -6.85
N VAL A 193 -16.07 -10.47 -7.80
CA VAL A 193 -15.88 -10.78 -9.24
C VAL A 193 -14.39 -11.04 -9.52
N THR A 194 -13.69 -11.65 -8.57
CA THR A 194 -12.29 -12.11 -8.75
C THR A 194 -12.23 -13.46 -9.44
N GLY A 195 -13.00 -13.62 -10.51
CA GLY A 195 -13.07 -14.87 -11.26
C GLY A 195 -13.79 -14.75 -12.59
N LEU A 196 -14.09 -13.55 -13.04
CA LEU A 196 -14.52 -13.39 -14.41
C LEU A 196 -13.28 -13.26 -15.30
N ASP A 197 -13.05 -14.29 -16.10
CA ASP A 197 -12.28 -14.22 -17.32
C ASP A 197 -12.59 -12.90 -18.05
N PRO A 198 -11.63 -12.31 -18.77
CA PRO A 198 -11.87 -11.10 -19.57
C PRO A 198 -13.15 -11.35 -20.39
N PRO A 199 -14.02 -10.34 -20.53
CA PRO A 199 -15.27 -10.52 -21.25
C PRO A 199 -14.95 -11.10 -22.60
N ILE A 200 -15.37 -12.36 -22.80
CA ILE A 200 -15.34 -12.98 -24.12
C ILE A 200 -16.10 -12.02 -25.02
N PRO A 201 -15.51 -11.51 -26.11
CA PRO A 201 -16.22 -10.60 -27.00
C PRO A 201 -17.53 -11.27 -27.45
N THR A 202 -18.64 -10.71 -27.04
CA THR A 202 -19.99 -11.21 -27.24
C THR A 202 -20.45 -11.02 -28.67
N THR A 203 -19.79 -11.63 -29.63
CA THR A 203 -20.36 -11.89 -30.96
C THR A 203 -21.12 -13.20 -31.02
N ALA A 204 -21.22 -13.95 -29.89
CA ALA A 204 -21.89 -15.27 -29.84
C ALA A 204 -23.24 -15.27 -29.09
N ALA A 205 -23.81 -14.11 -28.73
CA ALA A 205 -25.02 -14.06 -27.90
C ALA A 205 -26.34 -14.11 -28.65
N PHE A 206 -26.37 -14.53 -29.92
CA PHE A 206 -27.60 -14.77 -30.66
C PHE A 206 -27.71 -16.22 -31.19
N HIS A 207 -27.59 -17.22 -30.30
CA HIS A 207 -28.09 -18.55 -30.60
C HIS A 207 -29.36 -18.82 -29.81
N VAL A 208 -30.49 -18.55 -30.47
CA VAL A 208 -31.81 -19.04 -30.11
C VAL A 208 -31.78 -20.58 -30.13
N HIS A 209 -32.08 -21.21 -29.01
CA HIS A 209 -32.30 -22.65 -28.93
C HIS A 209 -33.55 -23.04 -29.68
N THR A 210 -33.41 -23.38 -30.94
CA THR A 210 -34.39 -24.23 -31.64
C THR A 210 -33.87 -25.66 -31.62
N LYS A 211 -34.63 -26.58 -31.01
CA LYS A 211 -34.39 -28.02 -31.10
C LYS A 211 -34.47 -28.44 -32.55
N SER A 212 -33.35 -28.92 -33.14
CA SER A 212 -33.34 -29.54 -34.44
C SER A 212 -32.26 -30.65 -34.52
N PRO A 213 -32.42 -31.65 -35.35
CA PRO A 213 -31.83 -32.98 -35.19
C PRO A 213 -30.33 -32.99 -35.56
N LYS A 214 -29.61 -33.98 -35.02
CA LYS A 214 -28.17 -34.22 -35.18
C LYS A 214 -27.74 -34.16 -36.65
N PRO A 215 -26.77 -33.29 -37.02
CA PRO A 215 -26.07 -33.43 -38.29
C PRO A 215 -24.84 -34.33 -38.18
N PRO A 216 -24.37 -34.88 -39.31
CA PRO A 216 -23.30 -35.86 -39.34
C PRO A 216 -21.92 -35.26 -39.02
N THR A 217 -21.07 -36.08 -38.47
CA THR A 217 -19.67 -35.83 -38.15
C THR A 217 -18.91 -35.11 -39.27
N LEU A 218 -18.62 -33.83 -39.09
CA LEU A 218 -17.67 -33.07 -39.89
C LEU A 218 -16.27 -33.12 -39.24
N LYS A 219 -15.36 -33.58 -40.06
CA LYS A 219 -13.91 -33.71 -39.78
C LYS A 219 -13.34 -32.43 -39.24
N SER A 220 -12.53 -32.54 -38.18
CA SER A 220 -11.75 -31.48 -37.53
C SER A 220 -11.00 -30.63 -38.56
N LYS A 221 -11.32 -29.34 -38.63
CA LYS A 221 -10.49 -28.34 -39.33
C LYS A 221 -9.17 -28.23 -38.63
N GLY A 222 -8.10 -28.23 -39.40
CA GLY A 222 -6.71 -28.35 -39.09
C GLY A 222 -6.25 -27.54 -37.87
N ARG A 223 -5.55 -28.22 -37.02
CA ARG A 223 -4.64 -27.66 -36.03
C ARG A 223 -3.71 -26.70 -36.78
N GLN A 224 -3.74 -25.39 -36.44
CA GLN A 224 -2.72 -24.47 -36.93
C GLN A 224 -1.35 -25.03 -36.49
N GLU A 225 -0.56 -25.42 -37.48
CA GLU A 225 0.78 -25.94 -37.23
C GLU A 225 1.64 -24.83 -36.59
N THR A 226 2.12 -25.11 -35.41
CA THR A 226 3.01 -24.19 -34.68
C THR A 226 4.30 -23.97 -35.49
N PHE A 227 4.73 -22.72 -35.64
CA PHE A 227 5.93 -22.34 -36.37
C PHE A 227 7.02 -21.86 -35.40
N CYS A 228 8.22 -22.36 -35.52
CA CYS A 228 9.37 -21.99 -34.71
C CYS A 228 10.21 -20.91 -35.38
N VAL A 229 10.29 -19.72 -34.76
CA VAL A 229 11.06 -18.58 -35.28
C VAL A 229 12.60 -18.77 -35.23
N PHE A 230 13.08 -19.82 -34.56
CA PHE A 230 14.52 -20.07 -34.43
C PHE A 230 15.06 -21.02 -35.51
N CYS A 231 14.31 -22.05 -35.87
CA CYS A 231 14.76 -23.04 -36.88
C CYS A 231 13.93 -23.02 -38.15
N ASP A 232 12.91 -22.15 -38.25
CA ASP A 232 11.98 -22.00 -39.38
C ASP A 232 11.15 -23.26 -39.69
N ASN A 233 11.15 -24.25 -38.76
CA ASN A 233 10.39 -25.49 -38.88
C ASN A 233 9.01 -25.39 -38.21
N ARG A 234 8.04 -26.14 -38.71
CA ARG A 234 6.71 -26.29 -38.13
C ARG A 234 6.67 -27.50 -37.20
N GLY A 235 5.68 -27.49 -36.26
CA GLY A 235 5.41 -28.62 -35.37
C GLY A 235 5.85 -28.44 -33.92
N HIS A 236 6.55 -27.35 -33.60
CA HIS A 236 6.90 -26.99 -32.22
C HIS A 236 6.94 -25.47 -32.00
N TRP A 237 6.86 -25.05 -30.75
CA TRP A 237 7.01 -23.65 -30.35
C TRP A 237 8.50 -23.28 -30.20
N ALA A 238 8.83 -22.00 -30.34
CA ALA A 238 10.20 -21.49 -30.20
C ALA A 238 10.87 -21.89 -28.87
N GLN A 239 10.11 -21.96 -27.78
CA GLN A 239 10.61 -22.38 -26.46
C GLN A 239 11.06 -23.86 -26.43
N ASP A 240 10.42 -24.71 -27.28
CA ASP A 240 10.67 -26.14 -27.34
C ASP A 240 11.65 -26.52 -28.47
N CYS A 241 12.31 -25.53 -29.08
CA CYS A 241 13.25 -25.75 -30.16
C CYS A 241 14.50 -26.48 -29.69
N ARG A 242 14.72 -27.68 -30.27
CA ARG A 242 15.90 -28.51 -30.00
C ARG A 242 17.02 -28.35 -31.01
N GLU A 243 16.75 -27.67 -32.14
CA GLU A 243 17.72 -27.44 -33.21
C GLU A 243 18.63 -26.25 -32.94
N VAL A 244 18.06 -25.17 -32.39
CA VAL A 244 18.82 -23.98 -32.00
C VAL A 244 18.80 -23.87 -30.47
N THR A 245 19.80 -24.44 -29.83
CA THR A 245 19.91 -24.49 -28.36
C THR A 245 20.79 -23.39 -27.79
N ASP A 246 21.73 -22.87 -28.59
CA ASP A 246 22.64 -21.81 -28.15
C ASP A 246 21.95 -20.46 -27.97
N VAL A 247 22.20 -19.80 -26.87
CA VAL A 247 21.57 -18.52 -26.51
C VAL A 247 22.00 -17.39 -27.44
N LYS A 248 23.26 -17.44 -27.96
CA LYS A 248 23.77 -16.42 -28.87
C LYS A 248 23.09 -16.52 -30.23
N ASP A 249 22.93 -17.73 -30.75
CA ASP A 249 22.24 -17.98 -32.02
C ASP A 249 20.77 -17.60 -31.97
N ARG A 250 20.10 -17.86 -30.82
CA ARG A 250 18.72 -17.41 -30.56
C ARG A 250 18.60 -15.88 -30.53
N MET A 251 19.54 -15.20 -29.89
CA MET A 251 19.58 -13.73 -29.83
C MET A 251 19.82 -13.10 -31.20
N GLU A 252 20.66 -13.71 -32.03
CA GLU A 252 20.94 -13.23 -33.39
C GLU A 252 19.70 -13.37 -34.29
N LYS A 253 19.06 -14.52 -34.25
CA LYS A 253 17.78 -14.76 -34.96
C LYS A 253 16.69 -13.77 -34.56
N LEU A 254 16.53 -13.47 -33.27
CA LEU A 254 15.57 -12.47 -32.79
C LEU A 254 15.89 -11.06 -33.28
N LYS A 255 17.16 -10.67 -33.34
CA LYS A 255 17.57 -9.37 -33.88
C LYS A 255 17.26 -9.24 -35.40
N LEU A 256 17.43 -10.31 -36.14
CA LEU A 256 17.05 -10.35 -37.56
C LEU A 256 15.54 -10.26 -37.75
N THR A 257 14.76 -10.99 -36.97
CA THR A 257 13.28 -10.98 -37.03
C THR A 257 12.72 -9.62 -36.60
N SER A 258 13.27 -8.98 -35.58
CA SER A 258 12.86 -7.64 -35.15
C SER A 258 13.10 -6.57 -36.22
N ARG A 259 14.19 -6.67 -36.99
CA ARG A 259 14.44 -5.77 -38.13
C ARG A 259 13.38 -5.92 -39.23
N PHE A 260 12.87 -7.12 -39.48
CA PHE A 260 11.82 -7.35 -40.46
C PHE A 260 10.46 -6.75 -40.02
N ILE A 261 10.13 -6.79 -38.74
CA ILE A 261 8.89 -6.19 -38.22
C ILE A 261 8.94 -4.65 -38.31
N TYR A 262 10.08 -4.03 -38.03
CA TYR A 262 10.25 -2.57 -38.16
C TYR A 262 10.17 -2.10 -39.63
N THR A 263 10.71 -2.84 -40.56
CA THR A 263 10.63 -2.49 -41.98
C THR A 263 9.23 -2.69 -42.55
N TRP A 264 8.46 -3.67 -42.06
CA TRP A 264 7.09 -3.91 -42.49
C TRP A 264 6.12 -2.84 -41.99
N LEU A 265 6.29 -2.37 -40.73
CA LEU A 265 5.50 -1.28 -40.15
C LEU A 265 5.76 0.08 -40.80
N THR A 266 6.96 0.32 -41.29
CA THR A 266 7.31 1.59 -41.98
C THR A 266 6.84 1.63 -43.43
N MET A 267 6.57 0.50 -44.08
CA MET A 267 6.07 0.44 -45.48
C MET A 267 4.54 0.50 -45.61
N HIS A 268 3.78 0.36 -44.53
CA HIS A 268 2.31 0.42 -44.54
C HIS A 268 1.72 1.69 -43.95
N HIS A 269 2.55 2.73 -43.70
CA HIS A 269 2.12 4.09 -43.31
C HIS A 269 2.61 5.16 -44.30
N LEU A 270 2.52 4.89 -45.61
CA LEU A 270 2.56 5.89 -46.67
C LEU A 270 1.31 5.79 -47.53
#